data_1aa2c18199ae47697b141cc9e8becb3d
#
_entry.id   1aa2c18199ae47697b141cc9e8becb3d
#
_cell.length_a   1.000
_cell.length_b   1.000
_cell.length_c   1.000
_cell.angle_alpha   90.00
_cell.angle_beta   90.00
_cell.angle_gamma   90.00
#
_symmetry.space_group_name_H-M   'P 1'
#
loop_
_entity.id
_entity.type
_entity.pdbx_description
1 polymer ?
#
loop_
_entity_poly.entity_id
_entity_poly.type
_entity_poly.pdbx_seq_one_letter_code
_entity_poly.pdbx_strand_id
1 'polypeptide(L)'
;MVYVQSVDGAPLMPCTEAKARRLLKQHGARRVRNTPFTIRLRSVVDGHVQPVSLGVDPGYRHIGLSATTDSRVLFEAVAECRTDIPKLMEKRLILRRSRRNRKTRHREPRFDNRVRSKHRGWLAPSVEQRIGYHIHLIGFVCRLLPVSRIVVEEARFDIHRIQNPDVEGV
;
A
#
# COMPACT_ATOMS: atom_id res chain seq x y z
N MET A 1 10.94 12.33 14.43
CA MET A 1 11.71 11.09 14.20
C MET A 1 12.24 11.09 12.77
N VAL A 2 13.46 10.60 12.53
CA VAL A 2 14.11 10.59 11.22
C VAL A 2 14.44 9.15 10.82
N TYR A 3 14.05 8.75 9.61
CA TYR A 3 14.36 7.44 9.08
C TYR A 3 15.80 7.37 8.58
N VAL A 4 16.41 6.23 8.76
CA VAL A 4 17.85 6.03 8.48
C VAL A 4 18.01 4.85 7.54
N GLN A 5 18.88 5.00 6.55
CA GLN A 5 19.32 3.92 5.66
C GLN A 5 20.82 3.69 5.81
N SER A 6 21.22 2.44 5.63
CA SER A 6 22.64 2.06 5.49
C SER A 6 23.26 2.67 4.23
N VAL A 7 24.54 2.45 4.02
CA VAL A 7 25.27 2.82 2.78
C VAL A 7 24.60 2.20 1.56
N ASP A 8 24.17 0.95 1.64
CA ASP A 8 23.54 0.20 0.55
C ASP A 8 22.06 0.52 0.35
N GLY A 9 21.49 1.34 1.24
CA GLY A 9 20.09 1.73 1.18
C GLY A 9 19.14 0.83 1.96
N ALA A 10 19.64 -0.17 2.67
CA ALA A 10 18.81 -0.97 3.56
C ALA A 10 18.29 -0.12 4.73
N PRO A 11 17.03 -0.31 5.16
CA PRO A 11 16.47 0.45 6.27
C PRO A 11 17.12 0.06 7.60
N LEU A 12 17.38 1.05 8.42
CA LEU A 12 17.89 0.91 9.78
C LEU A 12 16.88 1.48 10.77
N MET A 13 17.16 1.29 12.08
CA MET A 13 16.35 1.90 13.13
C MET A 13 16.35 3.42 13.01
N PRO A 14 15.18 4.07 13.15
CA PRO A 14 15.08 5.51 13.07
C PRO A 14 15.79 6.18 14.24
N CYS A 15 16.25 7.39 14.04
CA CYS A 15 16.94 8.16 15.05
C CYS A 15 16.19 9.46 15.43
N THR A 16 16.65 10.08 16.51
CA THR A 16 16.16 11.40 16.90
C THR A 16 16.63 12.48 15.92
N GLU A 17 15.90 13.57 15.85
CA GLU A 17 16.23 14.72 15.00
C GLU A 17 17.58 15.34 15.34
N ALA A 18 17.90 15.38 16.65
CA ALA A 18 19.20 15.86 17.12
C ALA A 18 20.37 15.02 16.61
N LYS A 19 20.22 13.68 16.64
CA LYS A 19 21.22 12.74 16.09
C LYS A 19 21.35 12.91 14.58
N ALA A 20 20.24 13.00 13.86
CA ALA A 20 20.23 13.19 12.41
C ALA A 20 20.91 14.50 12.01
N ARG A 21 20.61 15.60 12.71
CA ARG A 21 21.22 16.92 12.47
C ARG A 21 22.75 16.89 12.68
N ARG A 22 23.21 16.20 13.74
CA ARG A 22 24.63 16.02 13.99
C ARG A 22 25.32 15.21 12.89
N LEU A 23 24.71 14.09 12.46
CA LEU A 23 25.24 13.25 11.37
C LEU A 23 25.35 14.01 10.05
N LEU A 24 24.36 14.82 9.73
CA LEU A 24 24.38 15.66 8.52
C LEU A 24 25.46 16.74 8.61
N LYS A 25 25.62 17.42 9.77
CA LYS A 25 26.64 18.46 9.98
C LYS A 25 28.06 17.88 9.91
N GLN A 26 28.27 16.70 10.41
CA GLN A 26 29.57 15.98 10.40
C GLN A 26 29.84 15.26 9.07
N HIS A 27 29.01 15.46 8.03
CA HIS A 27 29.10 14.74 6.76
C HIS A 27 29.06 13.20 6.86
N GLY A 28 28.64 12.64 8.00
CA GLY A 28 28.46 11.20 8.20
C GLY A 28 27.21 10.61 7.56
N ALA A 29 26.29 11.48 7.11
CA ALA A 29 25.08 11.09 6.37
C ALA A 29 24.76 12.10 5.26
N ARG A 30 23.89 11.66 4.36
CA ARG A 30 23.28 12.54 3.31
C ARG A 30 21.76 12.43 3.35
N ARG A 31 21.07 13.49 3.00
CA ARG A 31 19.62 13.48 2.81
C ARG A 31 19.25 12.70 1.55
N VAL A 32 18.24 11.81 1.65
CA VAL A 32 17.72 11.01 0.55
C VAL A 32 16.29 11.40 0.21
N ARG A 33 15.46 11.68 1.23
CA ARG A 33 14.05 12.02 1.05
C ARG A 33 13.63 13.10 2.04
N ASN A 34 12.70 13.96 1.63
CA ASN A 34 12.15 15.00 2.49
C ASN A 34 10.90 14.55 3.26
N THR A 35 10.04 13.75 2.62
CA THR A 35 8.76 13.33 3.18
C THR A 35 8.55 11.83 2.94
N PRO A 36 8.59 10.99 3.96
CA PRO A 36 9.11 11.27 5.31
C PRO A 36 10.60 11.52 5.30
N PHE A 37 11.09 12.32 6.24
CA PHE A 37 12.50 12.72 6.24
C PHE A 37 13.41 11.52 6.49
N THR A 38 14.28 11.26 5.52
CA THR A 38 15.13 10.08 5.48
C THR A 38 16.57 10.48 5.13
N ILE A 39 17.50 9.97 5.91
CA ILE A 39 18.94 10.14 5.71
C ILE A 39 19.60 8.79 5.40
N ARG A 40 20.67 8.81 4.63
CA ARG A 40 21.51 7.64 4.35
C ARG A 40 22.90 7.85 4.93
N LEU A 41 23.39 6.86 5.66
CA LEU A 41 24.73 6.87 6.20
C LEU A 41 25.78 6.77 5.08
N ARG A 42 26.97 7.32 5.32
CA ARG A 42 28.11 7.24 4.40
C ARG A 42 29.14 6.18 4.79
N SER A 43 29.10 5.73 6.02
CA SER A 43 29.95 4.66 6.55
C SER A 43 29.11 3.48 7.01
N VAL A 44 29.66 2.30 6.93
CA VAL A 44 29.08 1.08 7.49
C VAL A 44 29.05 1.22 9.01
N VAL A 45 27.91 0.98 9.60
CA VAL A 45 27.72 0.97 11.06
C VAL A 45 27.10 -0.38 11.42
N ASP A 46 27.72 -1.10 12.31
CA ASP A 46 27.12 -2.28 12.96
C ASP A 46 25.96 -1.78 13.84
N GLY A 47 24.79 -1.71 13.24
CA GLY A 47 23.58 -1.25 13.92
C GLY A 47 22.80 -2.42 14.47
N HIS A 48 22.55 -2.45 15.79
CA HIS A 48 21.56 -3.33 16.35
C HIS A 48 20.18 -2.94 15.80
N VAL A 49 19.58 -3.84 15.04
CA VAL A 49 18.24 -3.69 14.48
C VAL A 49 17.28 -4.43 15.41
N GLN A 50 16.35 -3.70 16.01
CA GLN A 50 15.26 -4.31 16.76
C GLN A 50 14.23 -4.94 15.81
N PRO A 51 13.59 -6.05 16.18
CA PRO A 51 12.49 -6.59 15.37
C PRO A 51 11.34 -5.60 15.30
N VAL A 52 10.90 -5.30 14.07
CA VAL A 52 9.77 -4.39 13.80
C VAL A 52 8.64 -5.21 13.23
N SER A 53 7.47 -5.14 13.86
CA SER A 53 6.24 -5.74 13.37
C SER A 53 5.41 -4.67 12.66
N LEU A 54 5.05 -4.93 11.41
CA LEU A 54 4.13 -4.10 10.63
C LEU A 54 2.73 -4.69 10.69
N GLY A 55 1.80 -4.02 11.36
CA GLY A 55 0.36 -4.28 11.32
C GLY A 55 -0.28 -3.60 10.11
N VAL A 56 -1.14 -4.31 9.41
CA VAL A 56 -1.90 -3.83 8.25
C VAL A 56 -3.36 -4.15 8.44
N ASP A 57 -4.20 -3.13 8.45
CA ASP A 57 -5.66 -3.23 8.38
C ASP A 57 -6.11 -2.93 6.94
N PRO A 58 -6.51 -3.95 6.14
CA PRO A 58 -6.82 -3.79 4.74
C PRO A 58 -8.26 -3.34 4.49
N GLY A 59 -8.65 -2.20 4.99
CA GLY A 59 -9.99 -1.64 4.78
C GLY A 59 -10.31 -1.31 3.31
N TYR A 60 -11.60 -1.24 3.00
CA TYR A 60 -12.09 -0.96 1.64
C TYR A 60 -11.77 0.47 1.17
N ARG A 61 -11.94 1.47 2.04
CA ARG A 61 -11.70 2.89 1.76
C ARG A 61 -10.42 3.41 2.38
N HIS A 62 -10.06 2.88 3.51
CA HIS A 62 -8.90 3.28 4.29
C HIS A 62 -8.08 2.05 4.60
N ILE A 63 -6.78 2.18 4.52
CA ILE A 63 -5.82 1.14 4.87
C ILE A 63 -5.05 1.66 6.08
N GLY A 64 -5.18 0.99 7.22
CA GLY A 64 -4.41 1.27 8.41
C GLY A 64 -3.04 0.59 8.35
N LEU A 65 -2.01 1.30 8.74
CA LEU A 65 -0.63 0.81 8.81
C LEU A 65 -0.01 1.26 10.13
N SER A 66 0.53 0.32 10.89
CA SER A 66 1.26 0.61 12.13
C SER A 66 2.51 -0.26 12.22
N ALA A 67 3.68 0.36 12.34
CA ALA A 67 4.92 -0.36 12.55
C ALA A 67 5.43 -0.13 13.97
N THR A 68 5.58 -1.21 14.73
CA THR A 68 5.88 -1.19 16.16
C THR A 68 7.08 -2.05 16.50
N THR A 69 7.78 -1.66 17.52
CA THR A 69 8.69 -2.53 18.31
C THR A 69 7.98 -2.91 19.60
N ASP A 70 8.57 -3.73 20.41
CA ASP A 70 8.02 -4.13 21.71
C ASP A 70 7.75 -2.92 22.64
N SER A 71 8.47 -1.81 22.46
CA SER A 71 8.42 -0.66 23.36
C SER A 71 7.77 0.59 22.78
N ARG A 72 7.62 0.70 21.45
CA ARG A 72 7.12 1.95 20.84
C ARG A 72 6.62 1.79 19.42
N VAL A 73 5.74 2.71 19.01
CA VAL A 73 5.31 2.90 17.63
C VAL A 73 6.36 3.70 16.86
N LEU A 74 6.81 3.19 15.71
CA LEU A 74 7.80 3.84 14.82
C LEU A 74 7.16 4.50 13.61
N PHE A 75 6.01 4.01 13.19
CA PHE A 75 5.25 4.53 12.06
C PHE A 75 3.78 4.26 12.27
N GLU A 76 2.96 5.23 11.95
CA GLU A 76 1.51 5.11 11.95
C GLU A 76 0.96 5.94 10.81
N ALA A 77 0.06 5.36 10.02
CA ALA A 77 -0.58 6.05 8.92
C ALA A 77 -1.91 5.41 8.55
N VAL A 78 -2.80 6.24 8.02
CA VAL A 78 -4.01 5.80 7.33
C VAL A 78 -3.90 6.27 5.88
N ALA A 79 -3.97 5.34 4.94
CA ALA A 79 -3.96 5.64 3.52
C ALA A 79 -5.38 5.55 2.95
N GLU A 80 -5.80 6.58 2.24
CA GLU A 80 -7.10 6.61 1.59
C GLU A 80 -7.04 5.91 0.23
N CYS A 81 -7.96 4.97 0.01
CA CYS A 81 -8.09 4.25 -1.24
C CYS A 81 -8.85 5.08 -2.27
N ARG A 82 -8.56 4.86 -3.52
CA ARG A 82 -9.21 5.50 -4.65
C ARG A 82 -10.69 5.11 -4.76
N THR A 83 -11.60 6.08 -4.75
CA THR A 83 -13.07 5.88 -4.81
C THR A 83 -13.72 6.41 -6.09
N ASP A 84 -12.96 7.02 -6.99
CA ASP A 84 -13.46 7.69 -8.21
C ASP A 84 -13.71 6.74 -9.39
N ILE A 85 -13.34 5.46 -9.28
CA ILE A 85 -13.45 4.47 -10.36
C ILE A 85 -14.86 4.36 -10.94
N PRO A 86 -15.97 4.28 -10.14
CA PRO A 86 -17.33 4.22 -10.67
C PRO A 86 -17.67 5.42 -11.55
N LYS A 87 -17.33 6.63 -11.08
CA LYS A 87 -17.57 7.88 -11.84
C LYS A 87 -16.80 7.91 -13.17
N LEU A 88 -15.57 7.41 -13.19
CA LEU A 88 -14.77 7.34 -14.41
C LEU A 88 -15.33 6.29 -15.39
N MET A 89 -15.83 5.17 -14.88
CA MET A 89 -16.47 4.14 -15.70
C MET A 89 -17.78 4.64 -16.33
N GLU A 90 -18.57 5.41 -15.60
CA GLU A 90 -19.77 6.07 -16.12
C GLU A 90 -19.42 7.07 -17.23
N LYS A 91 -18.45 7.95 -17.02
CA LYS A 91 -17.96 8.87 -18.06
C LYS A 91 -17.50 8.10 -19.32
N ARG A 92 -16.78 6.99 -19.16
CA ARG A 92 -16.40 6.13 -20.30
C ARG A 92 -17.59 5.51 -21.00
N LEU A 93 -18.64 5.14 -20.27
CA LEU A 93 -19.90 4.63 -20.85
C LEU A 93 -20.58 5.70 -21.68
N ILE A 94 -20.74 6.91 -21.16
CA ILE A 94 -21.34 8.06 -21.87
C ILE A 94 -20.57 8.37 -23.15
N LEU A 95 -19.24 8.46 -23.08
CA LEU A 95 -18.40 8.72 -24.24
C LEU A 95 -18.51 7.61 -25.31
N ARG A 96 -18.61 6.34 -24.88
CA ARG A 96 -18.82 5.22 -25.82
C ARG A 96 -20.20 5.28 -26.48
N ARG A 97 -21.26 5.61 -25.73
CA ARG A 97 -22.61 5.81 -26.28
C ARG A 97 -22.63 6.95 -27.28
N SER A 98 -22.04 8.09 -26.93
CA SER A 98 -21.92 9.24 -27.83
C SER A 98 -21.19 8.91 -29.14
N ARG A 99 -20.08 8.16 -29.07
CA ARG A 99 -19.35 7.71 -30.27
C ARG A 99 -20.16 6.77 -31.14
N ARG A 100 -20.98 5.89 -30.57
CA ARG A 100 -21.85 4.98 -31.33
C ARG A 100 -22.95 5.69 -32.03
N ASN A 101 -23.49 6.78 -31.46
CA ASN A 101 -24.55 7.58 -32.03
C ASN A 101 -24.06 8.51 -33.17
N ARG A 102 -22.73 8.69 -33.32
CA ARG A 102 -22.17 9.43 -34.45
C ARG A 102 -22.15 8.54 -35.68
N LYS A 103 -22.73 9.01 -36.79
CA LYS A 103 -22.78 8.27 -38.08
C LYS A 103 -21.43 8.09 -38.79
N THR A 104 -20.32 8.55 -38.21
CA THR A 104 -19.03 8.66 -38.87
C THR A 104 -18.22 7.37 -38.95
N ARG A 105 -18.39 6.40 -38.04
CA ARG A 105 -17.71 5.12 -38.08
C ARG A 105 -18.41 4.08 -37.20
N HIS A 106 -19.03 3.09 -37.82
CA HIS A 106 -19.59 1.95 -37.11
C HIS A 106 -18.55 0.85 -36.99
N ARG A 107 -18.29 0.38 -35.75
CA ARG A 107 -17.52 -0.84 -35.48
C ARG A 107 -18.47 -1.89 -34.94
N GLU A 108 -18.34 -3.11 -35.40
CA GLU A 108 -19.10 -4.23 -34.86
C GLU A 108 -18.92 -4.37 -33.34
N PRO A 109 -19.98 -4.68 -32.60
CA PRO A 109 -19.89 -4.89 -31.17
C PRO A 109 -19.07 -6.16 -30.89
N ARG A 110 -18.06 -6.02 -30.06
CA ARG A 110 -17.18 -7.12 -29.61
C ARG A 110 -17.65 -7.64 -28.25
N PHE A 111 -18.77 -8.35 -28.24
CA PHE A 111 -19.36 -8.83 -26.98
C PHE A 111 -18.55 -9.97 -26.34
N ASP A 112 -17.97 -10.86 -27.13
CA ASP A 112 -17.36 -12.10 -26.66
C ASP A 112 -15.91 -12.00 -26.20
N ASN A 113 -15.19 -10.92 -26.57
CA ASN A 113 -13.75 -10.80 -26.31
C ASN A 113 -13.37 -10.73 -24.81
N ARG A 114 -14.33 -10.47 -23.91
CA ARG A 114 -14.06 -10.35 -22.48
C ARG A 114 -14.41 -11.61 -21.69
N VAL A 115 -15.37 -12.38 -22.16
CA VAL A 115 -15.82 -13.60 -21.47
C VAL A 115 -14.84 -14.74 -21.75
N ARG A 116 -14.40 -14.87 -23.01
CA ARG A 116 -13.47 -15.94 -23.44
C ARG A 116 -12.00 -15.68 -23.13
N SER A 117 -11.60 -14.43 -22.90
CA SER A 117 -10.22 -14.06 -22.58
C SER A 117 -9.87 -14.12 -21.10
N LYS A 118 -10.82 -14.49 -20.23
CA LYS A 118 -10.58 -14.64 -18.81
C LYS A 118 -9.84 -15.96 -18.55
N HIS A 119 -8.59 -15.88 -18.16
CA HIS A 119 -7.82 -17.03 -17.71
C HIS A 119 -8.15 -17.37 -16.24
N ARG A 120 -7.79 -18.57 -15.80
CA ARG A 120 -7.94 -18.98 -14.40
C ARG A 120 -7.22 -18.02 -13.49
N GLY A 121 -7.91 -17.52 -12.45
CA GLY A 121 -7.37 -16.52 -11.53
C GLY A 121 -7.47 -15.06 -12.02
N TRP A 122 -8.20 -14.79 -13.11
CA TRP A 122 -8.45 -13.44 -13.58
C TRP A 122 -9.19 -12.60 -12.53
N LEU A 123 -8.63 -11.47 -12.21
CA LEU A 123 -9.26 -10.48 -11.33
C LEU A 123 -9.72 -9.26 -12.15
N ALA A 124 -10.75 -8.60 -11.68
CA ALA A 124 -11.14 -7.32 -12.27
C ALA A 124 -10.01 -6.29 -12.08
N PRO A 125 -9.68 -5.45 -13.08
CA PRO A 125 -8.58 -4.49 -13.00
C PRO A 125 -8.67 -3.55 -11.78
N SER A 126 -9.87 -3.26 -11.29
CA SER A 126 -10.07 -2.47 -10.07
C SER A 126 -9.67 -3.22 -8.80
N VAL A 127 -9.81 -4.55 -8.80
CA VAL A 127 -9.38 -5.41 -7.69
C VAL A 127 -7.87 -5.56 -7.70
N GLU A 128 -7.28 -5.84 -8.88
CA GLU A 128 -5.82 -5.89 -9.05
C GLU A 128 -5.16 -4.58 -8.60
N GLN A 129 -5.71 -3.44 -9.02
CA GLN A 129 -5.20 -2.13 -8.63
C GLN A 129 -5.26 -1.93 -7.12
N ARG A 130 -6.32 -2.40 -6.46
CA ARG A 130 -6.46 -2.30 -5.01
C ARG A 130 -5.42 -3.18 -4.29
N ILE A 131 -5.28 -4.44 -4.71
CA ILE A 131 -4.24 -5.34 -4.18
C ILE A 131 -2.85 -4.73 -4.38
N GLY A 132 -2.57 -4.24 -5.58
CA GLY A 132 -1.31 -3.57 -5.88
C GLY A 132 -1.04 -2.35 -4.99
N TYR A 133 -2.08 -1.61 -4.62
CA TYR A 133 -1.95 -0.46 -3.72
C TYR A 133 -1.59 -0.89 -2.29
N HIS A 134 -2.20 -1.96 -1.75
CA HIS A 134 -1.81 -2.51 -0.46
C HIS A 134 -0.34 -2.96 -0.46
N ILE A 135 0.06 -3.72 -1.48
CA ILE A 135 1.44 -4.19 -1.62
C ILE A 135 2.41 -3.00 -1.73
N HIS A 136 2.03 -1.95 -2.47
CA HIS A 136 2.84 -0.74 -2.60
C HIS A 136 3.05 -0.04 -1.24
N LEU A 137 2.00 0.10 -0.44
CA LEU A 137 2.06 0.71 0.89
C LEU A 137 2.92 -0.10 1.86
N ILE A 138 2.75 -1.43 1.89
CA ILE A 138 3.60 -2.33 2.67
C ILE A 138 5.06 -2.16 2.26
N GLY A 139 5.35 -2.23 0.96
CA GLY A 139 6.69 -2.03 0.43
C GLY A 139 7.26 -0.64 0.72
N PHE A 140 6.39 0.39 0.82
CA PHE A 140 6.82 1.73 1.24
C PHE A 140 7.34 1.73 2.68
N VAL A 141 6.62 1.11 3.63
CA VAL A 141 7.04 1.02 5.03
C VAL A 141 8.30 0.15 5.18
N CYS A 142 8.38 -0.98 4.47
CA CYS A 142 9.55 -1.84 4.45
C CYS A 142 10.82 -1.14 3.92
N ARG A 143 10.69 -0.11 3.08
CA ARG A 143 11.84 0.72 2.66
C ARG A 143 12.23 1.79 3.68
N LEU A 144 11.38 2.09 4.65
CA LEU A 144 11.65 3.08 5.71
C LEU A 144 12.17 2.43 6.99
N LEU A 145 11.67 1.24 7.32
CA LEU A 145 11.93 0.54 8.58
C LEU A 145 12.37 -0.91 8.32
N PRO A 146 13.21 -1.47 9.17
CA PRO A 146 13.68 -2.84 9.08
C PRO A 146 12.59 -3.80 9.57
N VAL A 147 11.51 -3.92 8.80
CA VAL A 147 10.38 -4.79 9.13
C VAL A 147 10.80 -6.25 9.08
N SER A 148 10.63 -6.97 10.19
CA SER A 148 10.92 -8.38 10.33
C SER A 148 9.67 -9.26 10.23
N ARG A 149 8.49 -8.71 10.53
CA ARG A 149 7.21 -9.41 10.52
C ARG A 149 6.12 -8.52 9.98
N ILE A 150 5.24 -9.08 9.15
CA ILE A 150 4.01 -8.42 8.67
C ILE A 150 2.83 -9.19 9.23
N VAL A 151 1.91 -8.47 9.86
CA VAL A 151 0.65 -8.99 10.41
C VAL A 151 -0.48 -8.29 9.67
N VAL A 152 -1.31 -9.06 8.99
CA VAL A 152 -2.47 -8.54 8.27
C VAL A 152 -3.72 -8.93 9.04
N GLU A 153 -4.59 -7.97 9.32
CA GLU A 153 -5.89 -8.24 9.90
C GLU A 153 -6.78 -8.95 8.88
N GLU A 154 -7.35 -10.08 9.26
CA GLU A 154 -8.33 -10.80 8.45
C GLU A 154 -9.65 -10.84 9.22
N ALA A 155 -10.60 -10.01 8.82
CA ALA A 155 -11.94 -10.04 9.36
C ALA A 155 -12.79 -11.04 8.56
N ARG A 156 -13.03 -12.21 9.11
CA ARG A 156 -14.01 -13.18 8.60
C ARG A 156 -15.36 -12.88 9.20
N PHE A 157 -16.14 -12.03 8.54
CA PHE A 157 -17.52 -11.78 8.94
C PHE A 157 -18.44 -12.75 8.21
N ASP A 158 -19.03 -13.68 8.94
CA ASP A 158 -20.17 -14.44 8.47
C ASP A 158 -21.43 -13.60 8.69
N ILE A 159 -21.82 -12.85 7.67
CA ILE A 159 -22.99 -11.97 7.71
C ILE A 159 -24.27 -12.76 8.01
N HIS A 160 -24.37 -14.01 7.56
CA HIS A 160 -25.52 -14.86 7.82
C HIS A 160 -25.61 -15.24 9.29
N ARG A 161 -24.49 -15.59 9.93
CA ARG A 161 -24.45 -15.86 11.39
C ARG A 161 -24.70 -14.63 12.24
N ILE A 162 -24.29 -13.45 11.77
CA ILE A 162 -24.57 -12.19 12.49
C ILE A 162 -26.06 -11.87 12.45
N GLN A 163 -26.75 -12.16 11.35
CA GLN A 163 -28.18 -11.90 11.20
C GLN A 163 -29.04 -13.01 11.77
N ASN A 164 -28.57 -14.25 11.77
CA ASN A 164 -29.28 -15.41 12.30
C ASN A 164 -28.27 -16.39 12.90
N PRO A 165 -28.13 -16.42 14.26
CA PRO A 165 -27.17 -17.26 14.97
C PRO A 165 -27.36 -18.77 14.73
N ASP A 166 -28.56 -19.19 14.34
CA ASP A 166 -28.93 -20.61 14.17
C ASP A 166 -28.57 -21.18 12.79
N VAL A 167 -27.96 -20.38 11.92
CA VAL A 167 -27.46 -20.85 10.59
C VAL A 167 -26.18 -21.63 10.79
N GLU A 168 -26.26 -22.95 10.73
CA GLU A 168 -25.08 -23.80 10.57
C GLU A 168 -24.58 -23.67 9.12
N GLY A 169 -23.31 -23.22 8.97
CA GLY A 169 -22.72 -22.88 7.69
C GLY A 169 -22.61 -24.06 6.73
N VAL A 170 -22.80 -23.77 5.45
CA VAL A 170 -22.47 -24.62 4.29
C VAL A 170 -20.97 -24.57 4.05
#